data_c0844e310a118e32443d3774c64a0158
#
_entry.id   c0844e310a118e32443d3774c64a0158
#
_cell.length_a   1.000
_cell.length_b   1.000
_cell.length_c   1.000
_cell.angle_alpha   90.00
_cell.angle_beta   90.00
_cell.angle_gamma   90.00
#
_symmetry.space_group_name_H-M   'P 1'
#
loop_
_entity.id
_entity.type
_entity.pdbx_description
1 polymer ?
#
loop_
_entity_poly.entity_id
_entity_poly.type
_entity_poly.pdbx_seq_one_letter_code
_entity_poly.pdbx_strand_id
1 'polypeptide(L)' 'MHYMIRVQGHLGPSWQDRFGGLCLEQQEAGTTLLSGPLPDQAALYGVLLQLIRLGLVLLSLETSEGPGGEGAAERP' A
#
# COMPACT_ATOMS: atom_id res chain seq x y z
N MET A 1 10.26 3.31 5.27
CA MET A 1 9.19 2.45 5.78
C MET A 1 8.63 1.58 4.67
N HIS A 2 8.34 0.37 4.99
CA HIS A 2 7.81 -0.58 4.03
C HIS A 2 6.33 -0.79 4.30
N TYR A 3 5.52 -0.67 3.27
CA TYR A 3 4.07 -0.76 3.44
C TYR A 3 3.51 -1.88 2.59
N MET A 4 2.44 -2.48 3.08
CA MET A 4 1.66 -3.46 2.33
C MET A 4 0.21 -3.02 2.38
N ILE A 5 -0.35 -2.74 1.23
CA ILE A 5 -1.70 -2.23 1.11
C ILE A 5 -2.51 -3.20 0.26
N ARG A 6 -3.59 -3.70 0.82
CA ARG A 6 -4.46 -4.61 0.08
C ARG A 6 -5.77 -3.92 -0.20
N VAL A 7 -6.18 -3.93 -1.45
CA VAL A 7 -7.42 -3.27 -1.86
C VAL A 7 -8.25 -4.22 -2.68
N GLN A 8 -9.56 -4.00 -2.64
CA GLN A 8 -10.49 -4.74 -3.47
C GLN A 8 -10.62 -4.00 -4.80
N GLY A 9 -10.32 -4.69 -5.88
CA GLY A 9 -10.40 -4.10 -7.21
C GLY A 9 -9.15 -4.42 -8.01
N HIS A 10 -9.20 -4.08 -9.27
CA HIS A 10 -8.12 -4.34 -10.21
C HIS A 10 -7.39 -3.07 -10.58
N LEU A 11 -6.08 -3.13 -10.52
CA LEU A 11 -5.23 -2.07 -11.06
C LEU A 11 -4.40 -2.68 -12.18
N GLY A 12 -4.43 -2.07 -13.34
CA GLY A 12 -3.61 -2.54 -14.44
C GLY A 12 -2.13 -2.26 -14.19
N PRO A 13 -1.25 -2.94 -14.94
CA PRO A 13 0.18 -2.73 -14.74
C PRO A 13 0.64 -1.31 -15.01
N SER A 14 -0.09 -0.55 -15.80
CA SER A 14 0.30 0.83 -16.06
C SER A 14 0.20 1.71 -14.84
N TRP A 15 -0.49 1.28 -13.80
CA TRP A 15 -0.61 2.07 -12.58
C TRP A 15 0.62 1.96 -11.69
N GLN A 16 1.48 1.00 -11.97
CA GLN A 16 2.60 0.76 -11.09
C GLN A 16 3.49 2.00 -10.94
N ASP A 17 3.71 2.72 -12.03
CA ASP A 17 4.57 3.89 -11.97
C ASP A 17 3.94 5.04 -11.20
N ARG A 18 2.65 5.00 -10.98
CA ARG A 18 1.98 6.11 -10.34
C ARG A 18 2.02 6.04 -8.83
N PHE A 19 2.48 4.94 -8.29
CA PHE A 19 2.51 4.76 -6.85
C PHE A 19 3.92 4.75 -6.30
N GLY A 20 4.80 5.52 -6.93
CA GLY A 20 6.15 5.62 -6.43
C GLY A 20 6.88 4.31 -6.61
N GLY A 21 7.50 3.79 -5.67
CA GLY A 21 8.22 2.54 -5.80
C GLY A 21 7.44 1.31 -5.41
N LEU A 22 6.13 1.41 -5.28
CA LEU A 22 5.34 0.27 -4.87
C LEU A 22 5.16 -0.73 -5.99
N CYS A 23 5.17 -1.99 -5.65
CA CYS A 23 4.89 -3.07 -6.58
C CYS A 23 3.43 -3.46 -6.47
N LEU A 24 2.82 -3.68 -7.63
CA LEU A 24 1.43 -4.10 -7.70
C LEU A 24 1.37 -5.58 -8.01
N GLU A 25 0.60 -6.30 -7.23
CA GLU A 25 0.46 -7.73 -7.45
C GLU A 25 -1.01 -8.07 -7.41
N GLN A 26 -1.52 -8.62 -8.50
CA GLN A 26 -2.90 -9.06 -8.55
C GLN A 26 -3.04 -10.34 -7.76
N GLN A 27 -4.06 -10.38 -6.91
CA GLN A 27 -4.31 -11.56 -6.12
C GLN A 27 -5.67 -12.10 -6.44
N GLU A 28 -5.99 -13.25 -5.87
CA GLU A 28 -7.25 -13.87 -6.14
C GLU A 28 -8.41 -13.05 -5.63
N ALA A 29 -9.59 -13.33 -6.12
CA ALA A 29 -10.82 -12.69 -5.68
C ALA A 29 -10.87 -11.20 -5.99
N GLY A 30 -10.17 -10.78 -7.04
CA GLY A 30 -10.23 -9.37 -7.44
C GLY A 30 -9.50 -8.43 -6.54
N THR A 31 -8.54 -8.92 -5.80
CA THR A 31 -7.77 -8.11 -4.86
C THR A 31 -6.43 -7.73 -5.47
N THR A 32 -5.95 -6.57 -5.11
CA THR A 32 -4.63 -6.11 -5.52
C THR A 32 -3.81 -5.79 -4.29
N LEU A 33 -2.57 -6.23 -4.30
CA LEU A 33 -1.63 -5.94 -3.23
C LEU A 33 -0.58 -4.98 -3.72
N LEU A 34 -0.43 -3.87 -3.00
CA LEU A 34 0.63 -2.91 -3.25
C LEU A 34 1.63 -3.02 -2.13
N SER A 35 2.90 -3.19 -2.47
CA SER A 35 3.91 -3.33 -1.43
C SER A 35 5.19 -2.65 -1.86
N GLY A 36 5.92 -2.15 -0.89
CA GLY A 36 7.19 -1.53 -1.17
C GLY A 36 7.51 -0.43 -0.19
N PRO A 37 8.66 0.20 -0.37
CA PRO A 37 9.07 1.29 0.53
C PRO A 37 8.46 2.61 0.11
N LEU A 38 8.13 3.42 1.09
CA LEU A 38 7.74 4.80 0.88
C LEU A 38 8.57 5.67 1.81
N PRO A 39 8.92 6.87 1.37
CA PRO A 39 9.83 7.70 2.16
C PRO A 39 9.23 8.20 3.47
N ASP A 40 7.92 8.45 3.49
CA ASP A 40 7.29 8.98 4.69
C ASP A 40 5.80 8.74 4.63
N GLN A 41 5.11 9.19 5.67
CA GLN A 41 3.67 9.01 5.74
C GLN A 41 2.92 9.86 4.73
N ALA A 42 3.49 10.99 4.36
CA ALA A 42 2.82 11.81 3.37
C ALA A 42 2.71 11.07 2.05
N ALA A 43 3.77 10.34 1.68
CA ALA A 43 3.72 9.54 0.47
C ALA A 43 2.66 8.45 0.58
N LEU A 44 2.52 7.84 1.75
CA LEU A 44 1.50 6.83 1.95
C LEU A 44 0.11 7.41 1.79
N TYR A 45 -0.13 8.57 2.38
CA TYR A 45 -1.44 9.20 2.25
C TYR A 45 -1.76 9.54 0.80
N GLY A 46 -0.75 9.96 0.04
CA GLY A 46 -0.94 10.21 -1.37
C GLY A 46 -1.38 8.97 -2.13
N VAL A 47 -0.75 7.84 -1.82
CA VAL A 47 -1.14 6.58 -2.44
C VAL A 47 -2.56 6.21 -2.06
N LEU A 48 -2.89 6.30 -0.78
CA LEU A 48 -4.23 5.94 -0.32
C LEU A 48 -5.28 6.83 -0.97
N LEU A 49 -4.98 8.11 -1.10
CA LEU A 49 -5.93 9.02 -1.74
C LEU A 49 -6.17 8.64 -3.18
N GLN A 50 -5.12 8.27 -3.90
CA GLN A 50 -5.27 7.82 -5.27
C GLN A 50 -6.15 6.58 -5.36
N LEU A 51 -5.93 5.63 -4.46
CA LEU A 51 -6.72 4.41 -4.47
C LEU A 51 -8.19 4.71 -4.21
N ILE A 52 -8.46 5.61 -3.28
CA ILE A 52 -9.83 5.99 -2.98
C ILE A 52 -10.48 6.66 -4.18
N ARG A 53 -9.74 7.52 -4.86
CA ARG A 53 -10.28 8.24 -6.01
C ARG A 53 -10.56 7.31 -7.17
N LEU A 54 -9.88 6.19 -7.23
CA LEU A 54 -10.14 5.20 -8.26
C LEU A 54 -11.34 4.32 -7.92
N GLY A 55 -11.90 4.48 -6.73
CA GLY A 55 -13.04 3.69 -6.34
C GLY A 55 -12.69 2.36 -5.72
N LEU A 56 -11.45 2.17 -5.36
CA LEU A 56 -11.05 0.91 -4.73
C LEU A 56 -11.33 0.93 -3.25
N VAL A 57 -11.59 -0.23 -2.70
CA VAL A 57 -11.89 -0.37 -1.28
C VAL A 57 -10.65 -0.87 -0.57
N LEU A 58 -10.21 -0.12 0.44
CA LEU A 58 -9.05 -0.51 1.22
C LEU A 58 -9.44 -1.66 2.14
N LEU A 59 -8.74 -2.77 2.02
CA LEU A 59 -9.00 -3.95 2.84
C LEU A 59 -8.06 -4.04 4.02
N SER A 60 -6.78 -3.73 3.81
CA SER A 60 -5.84 -3.79 4.92
C SER A 60 -4.65 -2.90 4.60
N LEU A 61 -4.00 -2.46 5.66
CA LEU A 61 -2.79 -1.65 5.56
C LEU A 61 -1.85 -2.09 6.64
N GLU A 62 -0.64 -2.48 6.24
CA GLU A 62 0.36 -2.94 7.18
C GLU A 62 1.66 -2.22 6.93
N THR A 63 2.42 -2.03 7.97
CA THR A 63 3.73 -1.44 7.86
C THR A 63 4.76 -2.37 8.45
N SER A 64 5.97 -2.29 7.90
CA SER A 64 7.09 -3.06 8.40
C SER A 64 8.30 -2.18 8.34
N GLU A 65 8.94 -1.96 9.46
CA GLU A 65 10.06 -1.04 9.53
C GLU A 65 11.35 -1.69 9.91
N GLY A 66 11.41 -2.98 9.80
CA GLY A 66 12.62 -3.65 10.18
C GLY A 66 12.68 -3.93 11.66
N PRO A 67 13.87 -4.27 12.17
CA PRO A 67 13.95 -4.85 13.52
C PRO A 67 13.41 -3.97 14.62
N GLY A 68 13.51 -2.68 14.50
CA GLY A 68 13.03 -1.82 15.55
C GLY A 68 11.59 -1.42 15.42
N GLY A 69 10.98 -1.78 14.32
CA GLY A 69 9.65 -1.28 14.03
C GLY A 69 8.56 -1.89 14.87
N GLU A 70 8.76 -3.11 15.29
CA GLU A 70 7.67 -3.74 16.01
C GLU A 70 7.42 -3.09 17.36
N GLY A 71 8.45 -2.59 18.00
CA GLY A 71 8.24 -1.89 19.24
C GLY A 71 7.41 -0.65 19.07
N ALA A 72 7.70 0.09 18.03
CA ALA A 72 6.93 1.29 17.75
C ALA A 72 5.52 0.94 17.35
N ALA A 73 5.36 -0.13 16.64
CA ALA A 73 4.04 -0.50 16.17
C ALA A 73 3.07 -0.80 17.29
N GLU A 74 3.59 -1.21 18.40
CA GLU A 74 2.71 -1.50 19.50
C GLU A 74 2.24 -0.29 20.23
N ARG A 75 2.87 0.79 20.02
CA ARG A 75 2.45 1.99 20.73
C ARG A 75 1.19 2.48 20.13
N PRO A 76 0.14 2.52 20.83
CA PRO A 76 -1.10 3.05 20.30
C PRO A 76 -1.02 4.55 20.11
#